data_fe5d5ced1cadf9e1cf725309837a19e8
#
_entry.id   fe5d5ced1cadf9e1cf725309837a19e8
#
_cell.length_a   1.000
_cell.length_b   1.000
_cell.length_c   1.000
_cell.angle_alpha   90.00
_cell.angle_beta   90.00
_cell.angle_gamma   90.00
#
_symmetry.space_group_name_H-M   'P 1'
#
loop_
_entity.id
_entity.type
_entity.pdbx_description
1 polymer ?
#
loop_
_entity_poly.entity_id
_entity_poly.type
_entity_poly.pdbx_seq_one_letter_code
_entity_poly.pdbx_strand_id
1 'polypeptide(L)'
;ARFADVLGMQLPPAQPAFLAPPDVTLADSAPPVTRPYFVVLGTIEPRKNHLLLLQVWKRLVEWLGDQAPLLVLIGQRGWECENAVDLLERCEAVRSHVIEHPSCSDRELANWLQYARALLFPSFAEGFGLPLVEALACGTPVIASDLAVFHEIAGDLPDYCDPLDGLGWLELIAAYSSSDSPKRAAQLQRITGYHPPTWQEHFSKVALLLRRLAT
;
A
#
# COMPACT_ATOMS: atom_id res chain seq x y z
N ALA A 1 -4.63 14.07 21.84
CA ALA A 1 -5.75 14.40 22.71
C ALA A 1 -5.74 13.51 23.95
N ARG A 2 -5.88 12.17 23.86
CA ARG A 2 -5.95 11.27 25.04
C ARG A 2 -4.82 11.44 26.07
N PHE A 3 -3.58 11.67 25.64
CA PHE A 3 -2.43 11.81 26.55
C PHE A 3 -2.51 13.09 27.39
N ALA A 4 -2.95 14.19 26.77
CA ALA A 4 -3.12 15.47 27.48
C ALA A 4 -4.26 15.41 28.51
N ASP A 5 -5.37 14.75 28.14
CA ASP A 5 -6.51 14.56 29.04
C ASP A 5 -6.12 13.75 30.30
N VAL A 6 -5.29 12.70 30.12
CA VAL A 6 -4.79 11.86 31.24
C VAL A 6 -3.81 12.64 32.13
N LEU A 7 -2.98 13.52 31.55
CA LEU A 7 -1.98 14.28 32.29
C LEU A 7 -2.46 15.65 32.76
N GLY A 8 -3.70 16.06 32.44
CA GLY A 8 -4.24 17.38 32.75
C GLY A 8 -3.45 18.55 32.11
N MET A 9 -2.80 18.29 30.98
CA MET A 9 -1.96 19.26 30.28
C MET A 9 -2.73 19.96 29.15
N GLN A 10 -2.54 21.25 28.98
CA GLN A 10 -2.93 21.91 27.74
C GLN A 10 -1.98 21.50 26.62
N LEU A 11 -2.56 20.99 25.52
CA LEU A 11 -1.78 20.71 24.32
C LEU A 11 -1.34 22.01 23.65
N PRO A 12 -0.11 22.08 23.14
CA PRO A 12 0.29 23.17 22.27
C PRO A 12 -0.58 23.17 20.99
N PRO A 13 -0.69 24.31 20.30
CA PRO A 13 -1.38 24.37 19.01
C PRO A 13 -0.83 23.30 18.06
N ALA A 14 -1.73 22.52 17.45
CA ALA A 14 -1.38 21.49 16.51
C ALA A 14 -2.13 21.71 15.18
N GLN A 15 -1.45 21.43 14.09
CA GLN A 15 -1.99 21.55 12.73
C GLN A 15 -1.60 20.33 11.93
N PRO A 16 -2.57 19.50 11.47
CA PRO A 16 -2.26 18.39 10.58
C PRO A 16 -1.77 18.92 9.22
N ALA A 17 -0.66 18.37 8.75
CA ALA A 17 -0.11 18.68 7.44
C ALA A 17 0.30 17.35 6.78
N PHE A 18 -0.50 16.90 5.82
CA PHE A 18 -0.27 15.62 5.13
C PHE A 18 1.00 15.68 4.31
N LEU A 19 1.71 14.55 4.27
CA LEU A 19 2.87 14.36 3.41
C LEU A 19 2.41 14.18 1.96
N ALA A 20 3.18 14.72 1.03
CA ALA A 20 2.94 14.52 -0.39
C ALA A 20 3.73 13.30 -0.90
N PRO A 21 3.22 12.58 -1.91
CA PRO A 21 4.01 11.61 -2.64
C PRO A 21 5.12 12.33 -3.44
N PRO A 22 6.13 11.60 -3.95
CA PRO A 22 7.04 12.15 -4.96
C PRO A 22 6.26 12.66 -6.17
N ASP A 23 6.79 13.67 -6.85
CA ASP A 23 6.27 14.09 -8.16
C ASP A 23 6.56 12.99 -9.18
N VAL A 24 5.58 12.14 -9.41
CA VAL A 24 5.70 11.02 -10.35
C VAL A 24 5.06 11.41 -11.67
N THR A 25 5.88 11.57 -12.68
CA THR A 25 5.38 11.61 -14.06
C THR A 25 5.18 10.17 -14.53
N LEU A 26 3.92 9.78 -14.72
CA LEU A 26 3.59 8.47 -15.31
C LEU A 26 4.27 8.39 -16.68
N ALA A 27 5.11 7.39 -16.87
CA ALA A 27 5.79 7.19 -18.13
C ALA A 27 4.85 6.50 -19.12
N ASP A 28 4.91 6.92 -20.39
CA ASP A 28 4.35 6.16 -21.51
C ASP A 28 5.28 4.96 -21.78
N SER A 29 5.21 3.96 -20.91
CA SER A 29 6.07 2.78 -20.91
C SER A 29 5.21 1.52 -20.95
N ALA A 30 5.78 0.42 -21.45
CA ALA A 30 5.11 -0.87 -21.43
C ALA A 30 5.01 -1.43 -20.00
N PRO A 31 4.01 -2.30 -19.72
CA PRO A 31 3.94 -3.03 -18.45
C PRO A 31 5.24 -3.79 -18.17
N PRO A 32 5.76 -3.78 -16.94
CA PRO A 32 7.00 -4.48 -16.60
C PRO A 32 6.92 -5.99 -16.83
N VAL A 33 5.73 -6.56 -16.71
CA VAL A 33 5.43 -7.98 -16.96
C VAL A 33 4.06 -8.13 -17.63
N THR A 34 3.87 -9.23 -18.35
CA THR A 34 2.62 -9.48 -19.09
C THR A 34 1.53 -10.14 -18.23
N ARG A 35 1.92 -10.88 -17.17
CA ARG A 35 0.98 -11.52 -16.25
C ARG A 35 0.35 -10.47 -15.33
N PRO A 36 -0.93 -10.64 -14.94
CA PRO A 36 -1.54 -9.82 -13.89
C PRO A 36 -0.72 -9.89 -12.59
N TYR A 37 -0.54 -8.77 -11.91
CA TYR A 37 0.24 -8.73 -10.69
C TYR A 37 -0.29 -7.71 -9.69
N PHE A 38 0.07 -7.92 -8.44
CA PHE A 38 -0.14 -7.00 -7.33
C PHE A 38 1.21 -6.53 -6.80
N VAL A 39 1.22 -5.34 -6.21
CA VAL A 39 2.44 -4.74 -5.64
C VAL A 39 2.30 -4.63 -4.13
N VAL A 40 3.36 -4.92 -3.41
CA VAL A 40 3.57 -4.54 -2.00
C VAL A 40 4.79 -3.65 -1.92
N LEU A 41 4.67 -2.51 -1.27
CA LEU A 41 5.74 -1.54 -1.14
C LEU A 41 6.18 -1.39 0.32
N GLY A 42 7.45 -1.61 0.56
CA GLY A 42 8.12 -1.40 1.85
C GLY A 42 9.02 -2.55 2.27
N THR A 43 9.83 -2.29 3.29
CA THR A 43 10.74 -3.27 3.88
C THR A 43 9.97 -4.51 4.35
N ILE A 44 10.52 -5.69 4.08
CA ILE A 44 9.97 -6.96 4.58
C ILE A 44 10.25 -7.04 6.07
N GLU A 45 9.27 -6.72 6.89
CA GLU A 45 9.32 -6.70 8.35
C GLU A 45 7.98 -7.14 8.95
N PRO A 46 7.91 -7.61 10.21
CA PRO A 46 6.68 -8.15 10.80
C PRO A 46 5.50 -7.18 10.75
N ARG A 47 5.71 -5.91 11.01
CA ARG A 47 4.68 -4.87 11.01
C ARG A 47 3.97 -4.72 9.66
N LYS A 48 4.67 -4.98 8.56
CA LYS A 48 4.14 -4.91 7.18
C LYS A 48 3.35 -6.15 6.75
N ASN A 49 3.37 -7.21 7.57
CA ASN A 49 2.54 -8.41 7.40
C ASN A 49 2.70 -9.14 6.06
N HIS A 50 3.92 -9.14 5.51
CA HIS A 50 4.23 -9.87 4.28
C HIS A 50 3.92 -11.37 4.42
N LEU A 51 4.10 -11.94 5.62
CA LEU A 51 3.84 -13.35 5.89
C LEU A 51 2.40 -13.75 5.54
N LEU A 52 1.41 -12.92 5.90
CA LEU A 52 0.01 -13.14 5.53
C LEU A 52 -0.15 -13.26 4.01
N LEU A 53 0.41 -12.31 3.26
CA LEU A 53 0.29 -12.31 1.80
C LEU A 53 0.97 -13.52 1.16
N LEU A 54 2.13 -13.93 1.67
CA LEU A 54 2.81 -15.14 1.17
C LEU A 54 1.98 -16.41 1.43
N GLN A 55 1.29 -16.50 2.56
CA GLN A 55 0.35 -17.59 2.83
C GLN A 55 -0.88 -17.53 1.91
N VAL A 56 -1.39 -16.33 1.64
CA VAL A 56 -2.48 -16.11 0.67
C VAL A 56 -2.02 -16.53 -0.73
N TRP A 57 -0.80 -16.15 -1.15
CA TRP A 57 -0.26 -16.56 -2.46
C TRP A 57 -0.10 -18.07 -2.60
N LYS A 58 0.40 -18.72 -1.56
CA LYS A 58 0.47 -20.19 -1.53
C LYS A 58 -0.91 -20.79 -1.82
N ARG A 59 -1.97 -20.31 -1.16
CA ARG A 59 -3.35 -20.76 -1.39
C ARG A 59 -3.87 -20.43 -2.79
N LEU A 60 -3.57 -19.24 -3.30
CA LEU A 60 -3.95 -18.85 -4.66
C LEU A 60 -3.30 -19.74 -5.71
N VAL A 61 -2.02 -20.08 -5.56
CA VAL A 61 -1.31 -20.98 -6.48
C VAL A 61 -1.84 -22.42 -6.37
N GLU A 62 -2.12 -22.91 -5.18
CA GLU A 62 -2.77 -24.21 -4.99
C GLU A 62 -4.14 -24.27 -5.70
N TRP A 63 -4.87 -23.16 -5.74
CA TRP A 63 -6.20 -23.09 -6.32
C TRP A 63 -6.21 -22.81 -7.83
N LEU A 64 -5.38 -21.86 -8.29
CA LEU A 64 -5.40 -21.35 -9.68
C LEU A 64 -4.24 -21.88 -10.54
N GLY A 65 -3.27 -22.57 -9.94
CA GLY A 65 -2.06 -23.02 -10.63
C GLY A 65 -1.35 -21.85 -11.31
N ASP A 66 -0.93 -22.07 -12.56
CA ASP A 66 -0.22 -21.06 -13.37
C ASP A 66 -1.05 -19.81 -13.70
N GLN A 67 -2.37 -19.84 -13.45
CA GLN A 67 -3.24 -18.68 -13.62
C GLN A 67 -3.22 -17.73 -12.43
N ALA A 68 -2.59 -18.11 -11.32
CA ALA A 68 -2.44 -17.22 -10.17
C ALA A 68 -1.65 -15.95 -10.56
N PRO A 69 -2.03 -14.76 -10.05
CA PRO A 69 -1.31 -13.53 -10.35
C PRO A 69 0.08 -13.54 -9.72
N LEU A 70 0.95 -12.65 -10.19
CA LEU A 70 2.24 -12.42 -9.54
C LEU A 70 2.07 -11.50 -8.33
N LEU A 71 2.93 -11.67 -7.33
CA LEU A 71 3.14 -10.72 -6.24
C LEU A 71 4.52 -10.08 -6.42
N VAL A 72 4.55 -8.76 -6.49
CA VAL A 72 5.78 -7.99 -6.62
C VAL A 72 6.05 -7.29 -5.29
N LEU A 73 7.13 -7.70 -4.63
CA LEU A 73 7.59 -7.12 -3.38
C LEU A 73 8.68 -6.09 -3.69
N ILE A 74 8.38 -4.81 -3.47
CA ILE A 74 9.34 -3.71 -3.68
C ILE A 74 9.82 -3.22 -2.32
N GLY A 75 11.04 -3.59 -1.95
CA GLY A 75 11.65 -3.25 -0.67
C GLY A 75 12.70 -4.25 -0.23
N GLN A 76 13.54 -3.84 0.70
CA GLN A 76 14.61 -4.68 1.22
C GLN A 76 14.09 -5.68 2.25
N ARG A 77 14.78 -6.80 2.41
CA ARG A 77 14.60 -7.68 3.55
C ARG A 77 15.09 -6.95 4.81
N GLY A 78 14.23 -6.81 5.79
CA GLY A 78 14.50 -6.10 7.03
C GLY A 78 14.81 -7.03 8.19
N TRP A 79 14.36 -6.66 9.37
CA TRP A 79 14.58 -7.38 10.62
C TRP A 79 13.40 -8.32 10.94
N GLU A 80 13.68 -9.40 11.68
CA GLU A 80 12.68 -10.41 12.13
C GLU A 80 11.76 -10.89 11.00
N CYS A 81 12.30 -11.06 9.79
CA CYS A 81 11.55 -11.49 8.61
C CYS A 81 11.80 -12.95 8.20
N GLU A 82 12.44 -13.75 9.05
CA GLU A 82 12.89 -15.11 8.75
C GLU A 82 11.75 -16.01 8.24
N ASN A 83 10.56 -15.91 8.83
CA ASN A 83 9.40 -16.69 8.40
C ASN A 83 8.92 -16.33 6.97
N ALA A 84 8.99 -15.04 6.61
CA ALA A 84 8.67 -14.59 5.25
C ALA A 84 9.77 -15.03 4.27
N VAL A 85 11.03 -14.88 4.66
CA VAL A 85 12.19 -15.29 3.87
C VAL A 85 12.19 -16.81 3.63
N ASP A 86 11.85 -17.62 4.63
CA ASP A 86 11.77 -19.07 4.48
C ASP A 86 10.72 -19.47 3.43
N LEU A 87 9.56 -18.81 3.39
CA LEU A 87 8.56 -19.03 2.34
C LEU A 87 9.07 -18.57 0.96
N LEU A 88 9.71 -17.41 0.89
CA LEU A 88 10.27 -16.89 -0.36
C LEU A 88 11.35 -17.80 -0.95
N GLU A 89 12.16 -18.44 -0.11
CA GLU A 89 13.29 -19.26 -0.55
C GLU A 89 12.95 -20.73 -0.74
N ARG A 90 12.00 -21.28 0.04
CA ARG A 90 11.77 -22.73 0.10
C ARG A 90 10.40 -23.19 -0.37
N CYS A 91 9.39 -22.30 -0.38
CA CYS A 91 8.06 -22.66 -0.87
C CYS A 91 8.00 -22.51 -2.39
N GLU A 92 7.95 -23.61 -3.14
CA GLU A 92 7.95 -23.59 -4.61
C GLU A 92 6.79 -22.79 -5.19
N ALA A 93 5.58 -22.93 -4.64
CA ALA A 93 4.40 -22.16 -5.04
C ALA A 93 4.61 -20.65 -4.90
N VAL A 94 5.28 -20.22 -3.83
CA VAL A 94 5.62 -18.80 -3.60
C VAL A 94 6.72 -18.36 -4.56
N ARG A 95 7.81 -19.10 -4.66
CA ARG A 95 8.97 -18.76 -5.52
C ARG A 95 8.62 -18.55 -6.98
N SER A 96 7.69 -19.34 -7.51
CA SER A 96 7.27 -19.26 -8.93
C SER A 96 6.33 -18.08 -9.21
N HIS A 97 5.80 -17.43 -8.19
CA HIS A 97 4.79 -16.37 -8.32
C HIS A 97 5.14 -15.07 -7.59
N VAL A 98 6.31 -14.99 -6.96
CA VAL A 98 6.76 -13.78 -6.26
C VAL A 98 8.01 -13.22 -6.93
N ILE A 99 8.03 -11.92 -7.15
CA ILE A 99 9.18 -11.17 -7.67
C ILE A 99 9.63 -10.22 -6.55
N GLU A 100 10.91 -10.35 -6.14
CA GLU A 100 11.51 -9.43 -5.18
C GLU A 100 12.32 -8.36 -5.90
N HIS A 101 12.02 -7.09 -5.60
CA HIS A 101 12.79 -5.92 -6.01
C HIS A 101 13.32 -5.21 -4.76
N PRO A 102 14.57 -5.44 -4.34
CA PRO A 102 15.12 -4.84 -3.13
C PRO A 102 15.22 -3.31 -3.22
N SER A 103 15.30 -2.75 -4.42
CA SER A 103 15.26 -1.30 -4.66
C SER A 103 14.83 -1.02 -6.10
N CYS A 104 14.15 0.11 -6.30
CA CYS A 104 13.86 0.67 -7.61
C CYS A 104 13.86 2.19 -7.53
N SER A 105 14.01 2.87 -8.67
CA SER A 105 13.82 4.31 -8.77
C SER A 105 12.34 4.68 -8.68
N ASP A 106 12.03 5.93 -8.34
CA ASP A 106 10.63 6.42 -8.29
C ASP A 106 9.91 6.22 -9.63
N ARG A 107 10.63 6.36 -10.74
CA ARG A 107 10.09 6.12 -12.08
C ARG A 107 9.72 4.65 -12.31
N GLU A 108 10.57 3.74 -11.88
CA GLU A 108 10.30 2.30 -11.96
C GLU A 108 9.15 1.90 -11.03
N LEU A 109 9.13 2.47 -9.82
CA LEU A 109 8.02 2.27 -8.88
C LEU A 109 6.70 2.72 -9.49
N ALA A 110 6.66 3.91 -10.09
CA ALA A 110 5.46 4.40 -10.76
C ALA A 110 5.00 3.46 -11.88
N ASN A 111 5.94 2.93 -12.67
CA ASN A 111 5.64 1.97 -13.72
C ASN A 111 5.07 0.66 -13.14
N TRP A 112 5.63 0.13 -12.04
CA TRP A 112 5.08 -1.02 -11.35
C TRP A 112 3.67 -0.73 -10.81
N LEU A 113 3.44 0.42 -10.20
CA LEU A 113 2.13 0.78 -9.66
C LEU A 113 1.10 0.96 -10.78
N GLN A 114 1.41 1.72 -11.83
CA GLN A 114 0.49 2.06 -12.91
C GLN A 114 -0.19 0.83 -13.55
N TYR A 115 0.53 -0.27 -13.71
CA TYR A 115 0.04 -1.48 -14.36
C TYR A 115 -0.39 -2.58 -13.38
N ALA A 116 -0.26 -2.36 -12.08
CA ALA A 116 -0.70 -3.32 -11.07
C ALA A 116 -2.22 -3.50 -11.04
N ARG A 117 -2.67 -4.68 -10.65
CA ARG A 117 -4.09 -4.91 -10.33
C ARG A 117 -4.51 -4.08 -9.12
N ALA A 118 -3.67 -4.04 -8.10
CA ALA A 118 -3.77 -3.16 -6.93
C ALA A 118 -2.42 -3.10 -6.17
N LEU A 119 -2.24 -2.06 -5.36
CA LEU A 119 -1.33 -2.08 -4.24
C LEU A 119 -1.98 -2.88 -3.09
N LEU A 120 -1.22 -3.77 -2.46
CA LEU A 120 -1.61 -4.46 -1.23
C LEU A 120 -0.86 -3.85 -0.04
N PHE A 121 -1.60 -3.46 0.98
CA PHE A 121 -1.03 -2.78 2.14
C PHE A 121 -1.54 -3.39 3.46
N PRO A 122 -1.13 -4.64 3.80
CA PRO A 122 -1.68 -5.43 4.88
C PRO A 122 -1.11 -5.10 6.27
N SER A 123 -0.47 -3.96 6.44
CA SER A 123 0.23 -3.57 7.67
C SER A 123 -0.65 -3.66 8.92
N PHE A 124 -0.06 -4.07 10.04
CA PHE A 124 -0.70 -4.02 11.35
C PHE A 124 -0.77 -2.61 11.93
N ALA A 125 0.19 -1.76 11.59
CA ALA A 125 0.25 -0.38 12.06
C ALA A 125 1.06 0.49 11.07
N GLU A 126 0.63 1.75 10.93
CA GLU A 126 1.32 2.76 10.11
C GLU A 126 1.28 4.13 10.78
N GLY A 127 2.31 4.94 10.51
CA GLY A 127 2.34 6.33 10.96
C GLY A 127 1.58 7.26 10.02
N PHE A 128 1.70 7.04 8.72
CA PHE A 128 1.01 7.81 7.68
C PHE A 128 0.50 6.89 6.56
N GLY A 129 1.38 6.25 5.80
CA GLY A 129 0.99 5.37 4.68
C GLY A 129 1.29 5.98 3.32
N LEU A 130 2.51 6.52 3.13
CA LEU A 130 2.96 7.04 1.83
C LEU A 130 2.69 6.09 0.67
N PRO A 131 2.94 4.75 0.77
CA PRO A 131 2.63 3.82 -0.32
C PRO A 131 1.18 3.87 -0.82
N LEU A 132 0.23 4.12 0.08
CA LEU A 132 -1.19 4.25 -0.27
C LEU A 132 -1.42 5.52 -1.11
N VAL A 133 -0.84 6.64 -0.69
CA VAL A 133 -0.95 7.93 -1.41
C VAL A 133 -0.25 7.84 -2.78
N GLU A 134 0.91 7.21 -2.84
CA GLU A 134 1.68 6.96 -4.07
C GLU A 134 0.87 6.13 -5.08
N ALA A 135 0.26 5.03 -4.63
CA ALA A 135 -0.58 4.20 -5.49
C ALA A 135 -1.80 4.95 -6.01
N LEU A 136 -2.52 5.67 -5.15
CA LEU A 136 -3.68 6.47 -5.56
C LEU A 136 -3.29 7.59 -6.53
N ALA A 137 -2.12 8.23 -6.34
CA ALA A 137 -1.58 9.23 -7.26
C ALA A 137 -1.27 8.66 -8.65
N CYS A 138 -0.89 7.38 -8.72
CA CYS A 138 -0.70 6.64 -9.98
C CYS A 138 -2.02 6.12 -10.58
N GLY A 139 -3.18 6.38 -9.97
CA GLY A 139 -4.46 5.82 -10.39
C GLY A 139 -4.59 4.31 -10.12
N THR A 140 -3.77 3.78 -9.24
CA THR A 140 -3.73 2.36 -8.90
C THR A 140 -4.71 2.05 -7.77
N PRO A 141 -5.58 1.04 -7.92
CA PRO A 141 -6.40 0.55 -6.83
C PRO A 141 -5.58 0.12 -5.62
N VAL A 142 -6.17 0.22 -4.42
CA VAL A 142 -5.52 -0.14 -3.17
C VAL A 142 -6.40 -1.07 -2.37
N ILE A 143 -5.84 -2.18 -1.89
CA ILE A 143 -6.43 -3.03 -0.85
C ILE A 143 -5.55 -2.85 0.39
N ALA A 144 -6.11 -2.30 1.45
CA ALA A 144 -5.36 -1.94 2.64
C ALA A 144 -5.96 -2.55 3.91
N SER A 145 -5.16 -2.66 4.95
CA SER A 145 -5.68 -2.97 6.28
C SER A 145 -6.68 -1.91 6.75
N ASP A 146 -7.70 -2.34 7.50
CA ASP A 146 -8.66 -1.44 8.11
C ASP A 146 -8.03 -0.71 9.31
N LEU A 147 -7.28 0.35 9.01
CA LEU A 147 -6.58 1.19 9.97
C LEU A 147 -7.12 2.62 9.96
N ALA A 148 -7.34 3.19 11.13
CA ALA A 148 -7.84 4.57 11.26
C ALA A 148 -7.01 5.61 10.49
N VAL A 149 -5.68 5.42 10.42
CA VAL A 149 -4.78 6.30 9.67
C VAL A 149 -5.06 6.27 8.16
N PHE A 150 -5.43 5.12 7.61
CA PHE A 150 -5.75 5.00 6.19
C PHE A 150 -7.08 5.65 5.83
N HIS A 151 -8.08 5.54 6.70
CA HIS A 151 -9.34 6.28 6.57
C HIS A 151 -9.13 7.80 6.69
N GLU A 152 -8.21 8.25 7.57
CA GLU A 152 -7.86 9.66 7.68
C GLU A 152 -7.27 10.24 6.38
N ILE A 153 -6.44 9.45 5.66
CA ILE A 153 -5.71 9.91 4.49
C ILE A 153 -6.51 9.73 3.18
N ALA A 154 -7.24 8.62 3.06
CA ALA A 154 -7.84 8.19 1.81
C ALA A 154 -9.37 7.97 1.89
N GLY A 155 -9.98 8.16 3.06
CA GLY A 155 -11.43 7.95 3.23
C GLY A 155 -11.85 6.56 2.76
N ASP A 156 -12.86 6.49 1.90
CA ASP A 156 -13.43 5.25 1.37
C ASP A 156 -12.88 4.88 -0.03
N LEU A 157 -11.75 5.47 -0.44
CA LEU A 157 -11.15 5.16 -1.75
C LEU A 157 -10.60 3.74 -1.83
N PRO A 158 -9.81 3.22 -0.86
CA PRO A 158 -9.37 1.84 -0.83
C PRO A 158 -10.52 0.86 -0.52
N ASP A 159 -10.31 -0.40 -0.88
CA ASP A 159 -11.04 -1.50 -0.22
C ASP A 159 -10.25 -1.93 1.02
N TYR A 160 -10.95 -2.04 2.15
CA TYR A 160 -10.35 -2.35 3.45
C TYR A 160 -10.60 -3.79 3.88
N CYS A 161 -9.64 -4.38 4.59
CA CYS A 161 -9.73 -5.71 5.15
C CYS A 161 -9.02 -5.76 6.51
N ASP A 162 -9.52 -6.54 7.46
CA ASP A 162 -8.82 -6.77 8.72
C ASP A 162 -7.44 -7.40 8.45
N PRO A 163 -6.35 -6.89 9.00
CA PRO A 163 -5.00 -7.45 8.79
C PRO A 163 -4.82 -8.88 9.30
N LEU A 164 -5.77 -9.42 10.06
CA LEU A 164 -5.79 -10.80 10.53
C LEU A 164 -6.73 -11.72 9.72
N ASP A 165 -7.58 -11.16 8.86
CA ASP A 165 -8.54 -11.93 8.06
C ASP A 165 -7.89 -12.45 6.75
N GLY A 166 -7.12 -13.51 6.86
CA GLY A 166 -6.46 -14.13 5.69
C GLY A 166 -7.45 -14.61 4.61
N LEU A 167 -8.67 -15.00 4.97
CA LEU A 167 -9.70 -15.39 3.98
C LEU A 167 -10.25 -14.16 3.26
N GLY A 168 -10.53 -13.09 3.97
CA GLY A 168 -10.97 -11.83 3.36
C GLY A 168 -9.93 -11.27 2.39
N TRP A 169 -8.64 -11.33 2.74
CA TRP A 169 -7.55 -10.97 1.82
C TRP A 169 -7.52 -11.86 0.58
N LEU A 170 -7.67 -13.19 0.76
CA LEU A 170 -7.72 -14.15 -0.35
C LEU A 170 -8.87 -13.83 -1.31
N GLU A 171 -10.07 -13.61 -0.78
CA GLU A 171 -11.27 -13.29 -1.56
C GLU A 171 -11.13 -11.96 -2.31
N LEU A 172 -10.61 -10.91 -1.65
CA LEU A 172 -10.37 -9.63 -2.27
C LEU A 172 -9.35 -9.73 -3.41
N ILE A 173 -8.21 -10.37 -3.18
CA ILE A 173 -7.17 -10.54 -4.18
C ILE A 173 -7.70 -11.36 -5.36
N ALA A 174 -8.42 -12.46 -5.11
CA ALA A 174 -9.05 -13.26 -6.15
C ALA A 174 -10.06 -12.44 -6.98
N ALA A 175 -10.90 -11.63 -6.31
CA ALA A 175 -11.85 -10.77 -6.99
C ALA A 175 -11.17 -9.71 -7.88
N TYR A 176 -10.01 -9.19 -7.47
CA TYR A 176 -9.23 -8.21 -8.24
C TYR A 176 -8.39 -8.85 -9.36
N SER A 177 -8.14 -10.15 -9.30
CA SER A 177 -7.28 -10.85 -10.27
C SER A 177 -7.91 -10.96 -11.64
N SER A 178 -9.25 -11.06 -11.73
CA SER A 178 -9.96 -11.15 -13.00
C SER A 178 -9.81 -9.89 -13.84
N SER A 179 -9.63 -10.05 -15.17
CA SER A 179 -9.63 -8.93 -16.13
C SER A 179 -10.92 -8.11 -16.02
N ASP A 180 -12.05 -8.76 -15.82
CA ASP A 180 -13.41 -8.19 -15.83
C ASP A 180 -13.93 -7.94 -14.40
N SER A 181 -13.03 -7.75 -13.42
CA SER A 181 -13.37 -7.54 -12.03
C SER A 181 -14.29 -6.33 -11.83
N PRO A 182 -15.57 -6.52 -11.46
CA PRO A 182 -16.47 -5.41 -11.16
C PRO A 182 -16.05 -4.66 -9.91
N LYS A 183 -15.45 -5.36 -8.95
CA LYS A 183 -14.96 -4.76 -7.70
C LYS A 183 -13.79 -3.82 -7.98
N ARG A 184 -12.83 -4.25 -8.78
CA ARG A 184 -11.72 -3.38 -9.22
C ARG A 184 -12.23 -2.19 -10.05
N ALA A 185 -13.17 -2.41 -10.98
CA ALA A 185 -13.75 -1.35 -11.78
C ALA A 185 -14.46 -0.30 -10.92
N ALA A 186 -15.22 -0.72 -9.91
CA ALA A 186 -15.85 0.18 -8.96
C ALA A 186 -14.84 1.03 -8.18
N GLN A 187 -13.72 0.44 -7.75
CA GLN A 187 -12.66 1.21 -7.07
C GLN A 187 -11.97 2.19 -8.04
N LEU A 188 -11.69 1.79 -9.28
CA LEU A 188 -11.15 2.70 -10.29
C LEU A 188 -12.04 3.92 -10.50
N GLN A 189 -13.37 3.75 -10.49
CA GLN A 189 -14.30 4.87 -10.53
C GLN A 189 -14.20 5.77 -9.29
N ARG A 190 -14.08 5.18 -8.09
CA ARG A 190 -13.94 5.96 -6.84
C ARG A 190 -12.67 6.80 -6.80
N ILE A 191 -11.55 6.27 -7.31
CA ILE A 191 -10.27 6.98 -7.32
C ILE A 191 -10.13 7.96 -8.50
N THR A 192 -11.05 7.94 -9.46
CA THR A 192 -11.05 8.91 -10.57
C THR A 192 -11.18 10.33 -10.01
N GLY A 193 -10.23 11.20 -10.35
CA GLY A 193 -10.20 12.57 -9.85
C GLY A 193 -9.59 12.72 -8.44
N TYR A 194 -8.96 11.68 -7.89
CA TYR A 194 -8.19 11.82 -6.67
C TYR A 194 -7.04 12.82 -6.87
N HIS A 195 -6.92 13.74 -5.95
CA HIS A 195 -5.84 14.71 -5.92
C HIS A 195 -4.99 14.45 -4.67
N PRO A 196 -3.76 13.96 -4.83
CA PRO A 196 -2.87 13.74 -3.71
C PRO A 196 -2.50 15.08 -3.03
N PRO A 197 -2.21 15.08 -1.72
CA PRO A 197 -1.67 16.25 -1.05
C PRO A 197 -0.37 16.71 -1.71
N THR A 198 -0.11 18.01 -1.69
CA THR A 198 1.08 18.61 -2.27
C THR A 198 2.04 19.12 -1.20
N TRP A 199 3.34 19.14 -1.53
CA TRP A 199 4.35 19.74 -0.65
C TRP A 199 4.09 21.24 -0.41
N GLN A 200 3.52 21.93 -1.37
CA GLN A 200 3.14 23.35 -1.22
C GLN A 200 2.05 23.51 -0.14
N GLU A 201 1.02 22.65 -0.14
CA GLU A 201 -0.02 22.64 0.89
C GLU A 201 0.55 22.29 2.26
N HIS A 202 1.42 21.27 2.31
CA HIS A 202 2.12 20.87 3.53
C HIS A 202 2.86 22.04 4.15
N PHE A 203 3.78 22.68 3.42
CA PHE A 203 4.58 23.79 3.92
C PHE A 203 3.77 25.05 4.19
N SER A 204 2.68 25.30 3.47
CA SER A 204 1.76 26.40 3.78
C SER A 204 1.12 26.22 5.15
N LYS A 205 0.69 25.01 5.51
CA LYS A 205 0.14 24.69 6.85
C LYS A 205 1.20 24.81 7.95
N VAL A 206 2.41 24.33 7.70
CA VAL A 206 3.56 24.48 8.63
C VAL A 206 3.88 25.94 8.87
N ALA A 207 3.97 26.75 7.81
CA ALA A 207 4.25 28.18 7.94
C ALA A 207 3.15 28.93 8.73
N LEU A 208 1.88 28.56 8.54
CA LEU A 208 0.78 29.12 9.30
C LEU A 208 0.90 28.80 10.80
N LEU A 209 1.25 27.57 11.15
CA LEU A 209 1.46 27.15 12.53
C LEU A 209 2.61 27.94 13.17
N LEU A 210 3.75 28.06 12.47
CA LEU A 210 4.92 28.80 12.97
C LEU A 210 4.60 30.28 13.22
N ARG A 211 3.82 30.93 12.36
CA ARG A 211 3.36 32.31 12.57
C ARG A 211 2.50 32.44 13.83
N ARG A 212 1.61 31.48 14.10
CA ARG A 212 0.77 31.46 15.32
C ARG A 212 1.57 31.26 16.62
N LEU A 213 2.71 30.58 16.55
CA LEU A 213 3.58 30.34 17.69
C LEU A 213 4.55 31.50 17.96
N ALA A 214 4.77 32.38 16.97
CA ALA A 214 5.66 33.53 17.08
C ALA A 214 4.95 34.81 17.58
N THR A 215 3.62 34.75 17.70
CA THR A 215 2.78 35.80 18.29
C THR A 215 2.38 35.47 19.73
#